data_e53d8531d2b967c8ee206e27f02c4d79
#
_entry.id   e53d8531d2b967c8ee206e27f02c4d79
#
_cell.length_a   1.000
_cell.length_b   1.000
_cell.length_c   1.000
_cell.angle_alpha   90.00
_cell.angle_beta   90.00
_cell.angle_gamma   90.00
#
_symmetry.space_group_name_H-M   'P 1'
#
loop_
_entity.id
_entity.type
_entity.pdbx_description
1 polymer ?
#
loop_
_entity_poly.entity_id
_entity_poly.type
_entity_poly.pdbx_seq_one_letter_code
_entity_poly.pdbx_strand_id
1 'polypeptide(L)'
;MILEIIIFLLTTLVGYYYWSYKQLHKYFDDRGVKYVPGLPVFGNVFRSTFGKTHSLYDLLDVYKAYPDEKYVGYMEPMLPILLIRDPEIIKNITIKDFDHFTDHRGHFFSEDSDPLFAGSLFLMKGDKWREMRTTLSPAFTTSKMKYMMPFMVENSNNVLEYLNEHQSQDIDVDDLIRRYTNDVIASSGFGLQVNSFKNKENEFFQIGSNIFEFDVRQKIFTVLISQFPSLAKKFGARLFPDKTYNFFREIVLSTMEYRRKEKVERPDMIQLLMEAPRGKKLLLFSEWTAEELISQVFVFFAGGFETIASAIAMTIHELALNPNVQEKLYQEIRNNNEKTELTFENLHELKYLDCVLNETLRKWCPAIIMDRICVKTYELPPPREGGKPCILKPGDVVYNMVNCLQMDPKYFPDPEVYDPDRFSDENKHNIKPFTHLPFGSGPRICIGKSRY
;
A
#
# COMPACT_ATOMS: atom_id res chain seq x y z
N MET A 1 40.28 9.80 -28.33
CA MET A 1 40.02 8.49 -27.71
C MET A 1 38.96 8.55 -26.61
N ILE A 2 39.15 9.25 -25.45
CA ILE A 2 38.14 9.32 -24.38
C ILE A 2 36.83 9.96 -24.85
N LEU A 3 36.92 11.10 -25.56
CA LEU A 3 35.74 11.79 -26.09
C LEU A 3 34.96 10.91 -27.12
N GLU A 4 35.67 10.23 -27.98
CA GLU A 4 35.07 9.29 -28.96
C GLU A 4 34.36 8.14 -28.28
N ILE A 5 34.95 7.59 -27.20
CA ILE A 5 34.32 6.55 -26.39
C ILE A 5 33.05 7.09 -25.72
N ILE A 6 33.10 8.30 -25.15
CA ILE A 6 31.94 8.95 -24.53
C ILE A 6 30.83 9.16 -25.57
N ILE A 7 31.16 9.71 -26.75
CA ILE A 7 30.19 9.91 -27.83
C ILE A 7 29.59 8.58 -28.28
N PHE A 8 30.40 7.54 -28.46
CA PHE A 8 29.92 6.21 -28.83
C PHE A 8 28.95 5.65 -27.77
N LEU A 9 29.31 5.74 -26.48
CA LEU A 9 28.45 5.27 -25.40
C LEU A 9 27.13 6.04 -25.33
N LEU A 10 27.18 7.37 -25.47
CA LEU A 10 25.96 8.20 -25.50
C LEU A 10 25.08 7.88 -26.71
N THR A 11 25.65 7.72 -27.88
CA THR A 11 24.91 7.37 -29.11
C THR A 11 24.26 5.99 -28.98
N THR A 12 25.02 5.03 -28.45
CA THR A 12 24.48 3.67 -28.18
C THR A 12 23.34 3.72 -27.16
N LEU A 13 23.48 4.48 -26.11
CA LEU A 13 22.46 4.66 -25.07
C LEU A 13 21.18 5.30 -25.65
N VAL A 14 21.33 6.37 -26.43
CA VAL A 14 20.20 7.02 -27.11
C VAL A 14 19.51 6.05 -28.08
N GLY A 15 20.30 5.31 -28.87
CA GLY A 15 19.78 4.28 -29.78
C GLY A 15 19.02 3.19 -29.05
N TYR A 16 19.55 2.71 -27.94
CA TYR A 16 18.88 1.73 -27.07
C TYR A 16 17.55 2.25 -26.52
N TYR A 17 17.54 3.46 -25.97
CA TYR A 17 16.29 4.05 -25.45
C TYR A 17 15.26 4.31 -26.55
N TYR A 18 15.69 4.76 -27.73
CA TYR A 18 14.79 4.93 -28.86
C TYR A 18 14.21 3.60 -29.35
N TRP A 19 15.02 2.56 -29.47
CA TRP A 19 14.58 1.23 -29.81
C TRP A 19 13.57 0.68 -28.78
N SER A 20 13.90 0.78 -27.50
CA SER A 20 13.02 0.34 -26.40
C SER A 20 11.70 1.09 -26.39
N TYR A 21 11.73 2.39 -26.60
CA TYR A 21 10.52 3.22 -26.73
C TYR A 21 9.64 2.70 -27.88
N LYS A 22 10.22 2.39 -29.02
CA LYS A 22 9.46 1.76 -30.13
C LYS A 22 8.88 0.39 -29.76
N GLN A 23 9.62 -0.42 -29.01
CA GLN A 23 9.10 -1.71 -28.56
C GLN A 23 7.89 -1.57 -27.61
N LEU A 24 7.90 -0.56 -26.74
CA LEU A 24 6.75 -0.27 -25.87
C LEU A 24 5.50 0.09 -26.68
N HIS A 25 5.61 0.93 -27.69
CA HIS A 25 4.50 1.27 -28.58
C HIS A 25 4.00 0.02 -29.32
N LYS A 26 4.92 -0.75 -29.92
CA LYS A 26 4.59 -2.00 -30.61
C LYS A 26 3.87 -2.99 -29.70
N TYR A 27 4.23 -3.05 -28.42
CA TYR A 27 3.56 -3.93 -27.45
C TYR A 27 2.04 -3.70 -27.41
N PHE A 28 1.61 -2.44 -27.38
CA PHE A 28 0.19 -2.08 -27.36
C PHE A 28 -0.46 -2.19 -28.74
N ASP A 29 0.22 -1.75 -29.80
CA ASP A 29 -0.28 -1.79 -31.17
C ASP A 29 -0.56 -3.23 -31.62
N ASP A 30 0.37 -4.16 -31.38
CA ASP A 30 0.22 -5.59 -31.70
C ASP A 30 -0.97 -6.24 -30.97
N ARG A 31 -1.33 -5.71 -29.79
CA ARG A 31 -2.45 -6.18 -28.95
C ARG A 31 -3.76 -5.43 -29.18
N GLY A 32 -3.75 -4.41 -30.00
CA GLY A 32 -4.91 -3.57 -30.27
C GLY A 32 -5.40 -2.78 -29.04
N VAL A 33 -4.49 -2.49 -28.09
CA VAL A 33 -4.76 -1.74 -26.87
C VAL A 33 -4.49 -0.26 -27.10
N LYS A 34 -5.46 0.60 -26.81
CA LYS A 34 -5.25 2.05 -26.84
C LYS A 34 -4.38 2.48 -25.67
N TYR A 35 -3.49 3.44 -25.89
CA TYR A 35 -2.55 3.94 -24.89
C TYR A 35 -2.26 5.43 -25.09
N VAL A 36 -1.83 6.10 -24.04
CA VAL A 36 -1.31 7.46 -24.12
C VAL A 36 0.20 7.37 -24.30
N PRO A 37 0.75 7.90 -25.41
CA PRO A 37 2.20 7.90 -25.63
C PRO A 37 2.93 8.60 -24.47
N GLY A 38 3.83 7.88 -23.82
CA GLY A 38 4.70 8.44 -22.80
C GLY A 38 5.92 9.14 -23.39
N LEU A 39 6.66 9.86 -22.58
CA LEU A 39 7.96 10.42 -22.97
C LEU A 39 9.04 9.32 -23.04
N PRO A 40 10.01 9.42 -23.97
CA PRO A 40 11.14 8.51 -23.96
C PRO A 40 11.79 8.45 -22.58
N VAL A 41 12.27 7.27 -22.17
CA VAL A 41 12.86 6.97 -20.86
C VAL A 41 11.86 6.94 -19.71
N PHE A 42 11.02 7.96 -19.55
CA PHE A 42 10.15 8.14 -18.38
C PHE A 42 8.72 7.56 -18.57
N GLY A 43 8.31 7.31 -19.80
CA GLY A 43 6.92 6.93 -20.06
C GLY A 43 5.95 8.03 -19.64
N ASN A 44 4.88 7.66 -18.96
CA ASN A 44 3.84 8.57 -18.48
C ASN A 44 4.13 9.19 -17.10
N VAL A 45 5.21 8.75 -16.39
CA VAL A 45 5.52 9.22 -15.01
C VAL A 45 6.47 10.41 -14.94
N PHE A 46 6.71 11.11 -16.05
CA PHE A 46 7.65 12.23 -16.09
C PHE A 46 7.33 13.32 -15.07
N ARG A 47 6.07 13.75 -14.99
CA ARG A 47 5.68 14.86 -14.10
C ARG A 47 5.85 14.50 -12.63
N SER A 48 5.41 13.30 -12.26
CA SER A 48 5.53 12.83 -10.86
C SER A 48 6.98 12.53 -10.46
N THR A 49 7.81 12.02 -11.38
CA THR A 49 9.25 11.80 -11.12
C THR A 49 9.96 13.08 -10.75
N PHE A 50 9.65 14.20 -11.44
CA PHE A 50 10.26 15.51 -11.16
C PHE A 50 9.48 16.34 -10.14
N GLY A 51 8.57 15.74 -9.38
CA GLY A 51 7.84 16.42 -8.32
C GLY A 51 6.87 17.51 -8.77
N LYS A 52 6.51 17.55 -10.08
CA LYS A 52 5.59 18.55 -10.63
C LYS A 52 4.13 18.24 -10.28
N THR A 53 3.82 16.98 -10.00
CA THR A 53 2.47 16.52 -9.67
C THR A 53 2.56 15.21 -8.89
N HIS A 54 1.49 14.82 -8.21
CA HIS A 54 1.40 13.50 -7.59
C HIS A 54 1.18 12.42 -8.65
N SER A 55 1.72 11.21 -8.44
CA SER A 55 1.63 10.09 -9.39
C SER A 55 0.20 9.69 -9.76
N LEU A 56 -0.77 9.91 -8.86
CA LEU A 56 -2.19 9.69 -9.14
C LEU A 56 -2.68 10.49 -10.36
N TYR A 57 -2.21 11.73 -10.54
CA TYR A 57 -2.65 12.55 -11.69
C TYR A 57 -2.11 12.04 -13.02
N ASP A 58 -0.90 11.47 -13.04
CA ASP A 58 -0.35 10.83 -14.23
C ASP A 58 -1.19 9.60 -14.63
N LEU A 59 -1.66 8.83 -13.64
CA LEU A 59 -2.55 7.68 -13.83
C LEU A 59 -3.96 8.11 -14.26
N LEU A 60 -4.53 9.14 -13.62
CA LEU A 60 -5.86 9.67 -13.93
C LEU A 60 -5.94 10.19 -15.37
N ASP A 61 -4.92 10.88 -15.87
CA ASP A 61 -4.89 11.38 -17.23
C ASP A 61 -4.99 10.25 -18.26
N VAL A 62 -4.26 9.16 -18.03
CA VAL A 62 -4.33 7.97 -18.89
C VAL A 62 -5.66 7.23 -18.73
N TYR A 63 -6.15 7.10 -17.49
CA TYR A 63 -7.45 6.48 -17.21
C TYR A 63 -8.60 7.18 -17.92
N LYS A 64 -8.60 8.52 -17.93
CA LYS A 64 -9.66 9.36 -18.54
C LYS A 64 -9.55 9.46 -20.05
N ALA A 65 -8.37 9.19 -20.63
CA ALA A 65 -8.14 9.39 -22.07
C ALA A 65 -9.03 8.52 -22.98
N TYR A 66 -9.43 7.34 -22.52
CA TYR A 66 -10.22 6.37 -23.29
C TYR A 66 -11.36 5.80 -22.44
N PRO A 67 -12.46 6.53 -22.23
CA PRO A 67 -13.52 6.16 -21.28
C PRO A 67 -14.26 4.87 -21.61
N ASP A 68 -14.32 4.49 -22.88
CA ASP A 68 -15.07 3.33 -23.37
C ASP A 68 -14.25 2.02 -23.34
N GLU A 69 -12.93 2.10 -23.09
CA GLU A 69 -12.07 0.93 -23.07
C GLU A 69 -12.14 0.25 -21.68
N LYS A 70 -12.19 -1.08 -21.65
CA LYS A 70 -12.16 -1.88 -20.41
C LYS A 70 -10.80 -1.84 -19.74
N TYR A 71 -9.75 -1.62 -20.52
CA TYR A 71 -8.38 -1.40 -20.07
C TYR A 71 -7.61 -0.59 -21.10
N VAL A 72 -6.60 0.13 -20.63
CA VAL A 72 -5.76 1.02 -21.45
C VAL A 72 -4.29 0.80 -21.16
N GLY A 73 -3.43 1.10 -22.14
CA GLY A 73 -1.99 1.01 -21.98
C GLY A 73 -1.41 2.22 -21.24
N TYR A 74 -0.50 1.94 -20.33
CA TYR A 74 0.27 2.91 -19.55
C TYR A 74 1.74 2.55 -19.64
N MET A 75 2.61 3.54 -19.70
CA MET A 75 4.05 3.34 -19.80
C MET A 75 4.74 3.86 -18.55
N GLU A 76 5.33 2.99 -17.78
CA GLU A 76 6.39 3.37 -16.85
C GLU A 76 7.75 3.29 -17.54
N PRO A 77 8.86 3.76 -16.92
CA PRO A 77 10.17 3.68 -17.53
C PRO A 77 10.47 2.27 -18.07
N MET A 78 10.55 2.14 -19.38
CA MET A 78 10.85 0.90 -20.11
C MET A 78 9.88 -0.28 -19.87
N LEU A 79 8.68 -0.04 -19.33
CA LEU A 79 7.73 -1.09 -19.00
C LEU A 79 6.32 -0.75 -19.48
N PRO A 80 5.69 -1.61 -20.31
CA PRO A 80 4.28 -1.51 -20.64
C PRO A 80 3.44 -2.08 -19.50
N ILE A 81 2.34 -1.40 -19.18
CA ILE A 81 1.39 -1.78 -18.11
C ILE A 81 -0.02 -1.66 -18.68
N LEU A 82 -0.91 -2.55 -18.30
CA LEU A 82 -2.33 -2.43 -18.58
C LEU A 82 -3.07 -1.89 -17.35
N LEU A 83 -3.68 -0.72 -17.50
CA LEU A 83 -4.58 -0.15 -16.50
C LEU A 83 -5.97 -0.74 -16.69
N ILE A 84 -6.41 -1.54 -15.74
CA ILE A 84 -7.73 -2.19 -15.79
C ILE A 84 -8.78 -1.24 -15.22
N ARG A 85 -9.86 -1.05 -15.98
CA ARG A 85 -10.98 -0.16 -15.66
C ARG A 85 -12.30 -0.89 -15.46
N ASP A 86 -12.39 -2.13 -15.94
CA ASP A 86 -13.61 -2.93 -15.86
C ASP A 86 -13.64 -3.77 -14.59
N PRO A 87 -14.67 -3.61 -13.71
CA PRO A 87 -14.77 -4.35 -12.45
C PRO A 87 -14.86 -5.87 -12.62
N GLU A 88 -15.42 -6.39 -13.71
CA GLU A 88 -15.48 -7.83 -13.95
C GLU A 88 -14.11 -8.40 -14.30
N ILE A 89 -13.29 -7.65 -15.03
CA ILE A 89 -11.89 -8.05 -15.29
C ILE A 89 -11.09 -8.01 -13.99
N ILE A 90 -11.31 -7.00 -13.13
CA ILE A 90 -10.67 -6.93 -11.81
C ILE A 90 -11.03 -8.15 -10.96
N LYS A 91 -12.30 -8.53 -10.93
CA LYS A 91 -12.79 -9.74 -10.25
C LYS A 91 -12.12 -11.00 -10.76
N ASN A 92 -12.00 -11.13 -12.08
CA ASN A 92 -11.35 -12.30 -12.68
C ASN A 92 -9.88 -12.36 -12.26
N ILE A 93 -9.12 -11.28 -12.41
CA ILE A 93 -7.69 -11.20 -12.06
C ILE A 93 -7.46 -11.44 -10.56
N THR A 94 -8.31 -10.91 -9.70
CA THR A 94 -8.06 -10.94 -8.25
C THR A 94 -8.63 -12.17 -7.55
N ILE A 95 -9.66 -12.80 -8.09
CA ILE A 95 -10.37 -13.93 -7.46
C ILE A 95 -10.42 -15.15 -8.37
N LYS A 96 -11.12 -15.05 -9.52
CA LYS A 96 -11.48 -16.23 -10.30
C LYS A 96 -10.26 -16.91 -10.92
N ASP A 97 -9.39 -16.12 -11.53
CA ASP A 97 -8.21 -16.57 -12.25
C ASP A 97 -6.92 -16.18 -11.51
N PHE A 98 -7.01 -16.05 -10.17
CA PHE A 98 -5.91 -15.61 -9.30
C PHE A 98 -4.62 -16.40 -9.51
N ASP A 99 -4.67 -17.67 -9.85
CA ASP A 99 -3.49 -18.50 -10.11
C ASP A 99 -2.68 -18.06 -11.33
N HIS A 100 -3.23 -17.19 -12.18
CA HIS A 100 -2.50 -16.51 -13.24
C HIS A 100 -1.86 -15.17 -12.78
N PHE A 101 -2.24 -14.66 -11.61
CA PHE A 101 -1.90 -13.31 -11.11
C PHE A 101 -1.53 -13.30 -9.62
N THR A 102 -0.74 -14.31 -9.20
CA THR A 102 -0.42 -14.52 -7.79
C THR A 102 0.49 -13.45 -7.20
N ASP A 103 1.30 -12.77 -8.01
CA ASP A 103 2.44 -12.01 -7.53
C ASP A 103 2.26 -10.50 -7.74
N HIS A 104 2.80 -9.73 -6.79
CA HIS A 104 3.00 -8.29 -6.92
C HIS A 104 4.25 -8.00 -7.73
N ARG A 105 4.27 -6.82 -8.35
CA ARG A 105 5.44 -6.31 -9.05
C ARG A 105 6.51 -5.87 -8.05
N GLY A 106 7.66 -6.52 -8.11
CA GLY A 106 8.80 -6.22 -7.24
C GLY A 106 9.90 -5.38 -7.88
N HIS A 107 9.63 -4.68 -9.00
CA HIS A 107 10.70 -4.08 -9.82
C HIS A 107 11.57 -3.03 -9.12
N PHE A 108 11.01 -2.26 -8.20
CA PHE A 108 11.79 -1.30 -7.41
C PHE A 108 12.49 -1.95 -6.23
N PHE A 109 12.00 -3.12 -5.79
CA PHE A 109 12.42 -3.82 -4.59
C PHE A 109 12.75 -5.27 -4.95
N SER A 110 13.93 -5.52 -5.42
CA SER A 110 14.44 -6.89 -5.57
C SER A 110 15.24 -7.25 -4.31
N GLU A 111 15.40 -8.55 -4.04
CA GLU A 111 16.27 -9.05 -2.95
C GLU A 111 17.70 -8.49 -3.10
N ASP A 112 18.09 -8.19 -4.33
CA ASP A 112 19.40 -7.63 -4.65
C ASP A 112 19.51 -6.13 -4.37
N SER A 113 18.40 -5.37 -4.48
CA SER A 113 18.40 -3.92 -4.28
C SER A 113 17.94 -3.50 -2.90
N ASP A 114 17.00 -4.23 -2.31
CA ASP A 114 16.53 -3.94 -0.95
C ASP A 114 15.93 -5.18 -0.26
N PRO A 115 16.72 -5.93 0.49
CA PRO A 115 16.26 -7.15 1.16
C PRO A 115 15.18 -6.86 2.22
N LEU A 116 15.16 -5.65 2.81
CA LEU A 116 14.21 -5.29 3.86
C LEU A 116 12.75 -5.30 3.38
N PHE A 117 12.50 -4.81 2.18
CA PHE A 117 11.15 -4.79 1.61
C PHE A 117 10.87 -6.01 0.72
N ALA A 118 11.87 -6.47 -0.04
CA ALA A 118 11.72 -7.60 -0.95
C ALA A 118 11.39 -8.91 -0.22
N GLY A 119 11.96 -9.13 0.97
CA GLY A 119 11.65 -10.29 1.82
C GLY A 119 10.29 -10.23 2.51
N SER A 120 9.51 -9.16 2.33
CA SER A 120 8.23 -8.95 3.02
C SER A 120 7.07 -9.75 2.41
N LEU A 121 6.03 -9.97 3.21
CA LEU A 121 4.77 -10.59 2.78
C LEU A 121 4.20 -9.91 1.52
N PHE A 122 4.39 -8.60 1.38
CA PHE A 122 3.88 -7.85 0.24
C PHE A 122 4.55 -8.28 -1.07
N LEU A 123 5.88 -8.46 -1.09
CA LEU A 123 6.65 -8.79 -2.28
C LEU A 123 7.02 -10.27 -2.44
N MET A 124 6.83 -11.09 -1.41
CA MET A 124 7.00 -12.54 -1.53
C MET A 124 6.12 -13.12 -2.65
N LYS A 125 6.63 -14.15 -3.32
CA LYS A 125 6.00 -14.75 -4.51
C LYS A 125 5.61 -16.20 -4.29
N GLY A 126 4.65 -16.65 -5.09
CA GLY A 126 4.26 -18.06 -5.21
C GLY A 126 3.93 -18.74 -3.87
N ASP A 127 4.44 -19.95 -3.68
CA ASP A 127 4.15 -20.76 -2.49
C ASP A 127 4.77 -20.21 -1.21
N LYS A 128 5.93 -19.55 -1.31
CA LYS A 128 6.56 -18.87 -0.17
C LYS A 128 5.66 -17.77 0.41
N TRP A 129 4.99 -17.02 -0.46
CA TRP A 129 3.98 -16.05 -0.03
C TRP A 129 2.78 -16.74 0.66
N ARG A 130 2.25 -17.84 0.09
CA ARG A 130 1.11 -18.56 0.67
C ARG A 130 1.43 -19.05 2.08
N GLU A 131 2.62 -19.57 2.26
CA GLU A 131 3.10 -20.06 3.55
C GLU A 131 3.23 -18.92 4.57
N MET A 132 3.92 -17.83 4.23
CA MET A 132 4.06 -16.67 5.10
C MET A 132 2.70 -16.04 5.42
N ARG A 133 1.82 -15.91 4.44
CA ARG A 133 0.45 -15.41 4.63
C ARG A 133 -0.32 -16.25 5.65
N THR A 134 -0.23 -17.57 5.56
CA THR A 134 -0.86 -18.49 6.50
C THR A 134 -0.27 -18.34 7.90
N THR A 135 1.04 -18.23 8.00
CA THR A 135 1.78 -18.03 9.27
C THR A 135 1.38 -16.73 9.96
N LEU A 136 1.20 -15.63 9.21
CA LEU A 136 0.95 -14.31 9.78
C LEU A 136 -0.54 -14.00 10.04
N SER A 137 -1.46 -14.67 9.35
CA SER A 137 -2.90 -14.42 9.50
C SER A 137 -3.43 -14.51 10.94
N PRO A 138 -2.93 -15.43 11.80
CA PRO A 138 -3.35 -15.48 13.20
C PRO A 138 -3.08 -14.22 14.03
N ALA A 139 -2.12 -13.34 13.62
CA ALA A 139 -1.88 -12.06 14.28
C ALA A 139 -3.08 -11.10 14.21
N PHE A 140 -3.95 -11.30 13.23
CA PHE A 140 -5.12 -10.45 12.97
C PHE A 140 -6.46 -11.08 13.40
N THR A 141 -6.45 -12.03 14.34
CA THR A 141 -7.68 -12.62 14.90
C THR A 141 -8.39 -11.67 15.86
N THR A 142 -9.73 -11.80 16.03
CA THR A 142 -10.55 -10.97 16.94
C THR A 142 -9.97 -10.87 18.34
N SER A 143 -9.48 -11.99 18.86
CA SER A 143 -8.82 -12.03 20.19
C SER A 143 -7.58 -11.14 20.26
N LYS A 144 -6.74 -11.15 19.21
CA LYS A 144 -5.54 -10.30 19.17
C LYS A 144 -5.90 -8.82 19.06
N MET A 145 -6.94 -8.49 18.29
CA MET A 145 -7.40 -7.09 18.18
C MET A 145 -7.98 -6.58 19.50
N LYS A 146 -8.78 -7.38 20.21
CA LYS A 146 -9.24 -7.02 21.56
C LYS A 146 -8.07 -6.75 22.52
N TYR A 147 -7.01 -7.55 22.43
CA TYR A 147 -5.80 -7.33 23.22
C TYR A 147 -5.09 -6.02 22.87
N MET A 148 -5.17 -5.57 21.61
CA MET A 148 -4.53 -4.32 21.16
C MET A 148 -5.32 -3.07 21.56
N MET A 149 -6.63 -3.17 21.78
CA MET A 149 -7.50 -2.02 22.07
C MET A 149 -7.05 -1.17 23.28
N PRO A 150 -6.65 -1.75 24.44
CA PRO A 150 -6.14 -0.94 25.55
C PRO A 150 -4.95 -0.06 25.20
N PHE A 151 -4.05 -0.51 24.32
CA PHE A 151 -2.93 0.31 23.85
C PHE A 151 -3.38 1.46 22.96
N MET A 152 -4.41 1.25 22.15
CA MET A 152 -5.01 2.31 21.33
C MET A 152 -5.64 3.39 22.23
N VAL A 153 -6.39 2.98 23.25
CA VAL A 153 -7.00 3.88 24.24
C VAL A 153 -5.95 4.65 25.03
N GLU A 154 -4.90 3.97 25.51
CA GLU A 154 -3.80 4.62 26.24
C GLU A 154 -3.14 5.71 25.37
N ASN A 155 -2.82 5.39 24.11
CA ASN A 155 -2.22 6.36 23.20
C ASN A 155 -3.20 7.49 22.80
N SER A 156 -4.50 7.22 22.74
CA SER A 156 -5.52 8.28 22.56
C SER A 156 -5.52 9.27 23.70
N ASN A 157 -5.28 8.84 24.94
CA ASN A 157 -5.15 9.74 26.08
C ASN A 157 -3.93 10.67 25.95
N ASN A 158 -2.81 10.17 25.40
CA ASN A 158 -1.66 11.03 25.10
C ASN A 158 -2.00 12.12 24.06
N VAL A 159 -2.81 11.78 23.05
CA VAL A 159 -3.33 12.77 22.08
C VAL A 159 -4.19 13.82 22.77
N LEU A 160 -5.12 13.41 23.65
CA LEU A 160 -5.98 14.34 24.38
C LEU A 160 -5.19 15.24 25.32
N GLU A 161 -4.16 14.71 26.01
CA GLU A 161 -3.25 15.51 26.83
C GLU A 161 -2.56 16.59 25.98
N TYR A 162 -1.99 16.19 24.84
CA TYR A 162 -1.33 17.11 23.91
C TYR A 162 -2.28 18.18 23.37
N LEU A 163 -3.49 17.83 22.96
CA LEU A 163 -4.50 18.77 22.48
C LEU A 163 -4.92 19.76 23.57
N ASN A 164 -5.09 19.30 24.80
CA ASN A 164 -5.43 20.16 25.94
C ASN A 164 -4.32 21.17 26.27
N GLU A 165 -3.06 20.79 26.14
CA GLU A 165 -1.91 21.69 26.34
C GLU A 165 -1.77 22.72 25.22
N HIS A 166 -2.31 22.49 24.03
CA HIS A 166 -2.12 23.27 22.81
C HIS A 166 -3.43 23.94 22.29
N GLN A 167 -4.48 24.09 23.14
CA GLN A 167 -5.82 24.55 22.72
C GLN A 167 -5.86 25.85 21.94
N SER A 168 -4.86 26.73 22.13
CA SER A 168 -4.81 28.07 21.50
C SER A 168 -3.86 28.13 20.30
N GLN A 169 -3.39 26.98 19.81
CA GLN A 169 -2.43 26.88 18.70
C GLN A 169 -3.04 26.15 17.53
N ASP A 170 -2.59 26.50 16.32
CA ASP A 170 -2.85 25.69 15.14
C ASP A 170 -2.08 24.36 15.27
N ILE A 171 -2.76 23.25 15.00
CA ILE A 171 -2.21 21.92 15.13
C ILE A 171 -2.11 21.29 13.74
N ASP A 172 -0.92 20.81 13.40
CA ASP A 172 -0.72 19.95 12.24
C ASP A 172 -1.34 18.59 12.53
N VAL A 173 -2.48 18.32 11.87
CA VAL A 173 -3.24 17.07 12.03
C VAL A 173 -2.45 15.87 11.50
N ASP A 174 -1.67 16.03 10.43
CA ASP A 174 -0.88 14.94 9.87
C ASP A 174 0.21 14.52 10.87
N ASP A 175 1.00 15.44 11.42
CA ASP A 175 2.00 15.15 12.46
C ASP A 175 1.35 14.55 13.73
N LEU A 176 0.21 15.09 14.17
CA LEU A 176 -0.54 14.58 15.32
C LEU A 176 -0.91 13.10 15.14
N ILE A 177 -1.52 12.76 14.01
CA ILE A 177 -2.01 11.41 13.76
C ILE A 177 -0.85 10.43 13.45
N ARG A 178 0.20 10.89 12.79
CA ARG A 178 1.42 10.10 12.61
C ARG A 178 2.06 9.72 13.95
N ARG A 179 2.14 10.62 14.92
CA ARG A 179 2.62 10.29 16.29
C ARG A 179 1.73 9.28 16.97
N TYR A 180 0.42 9.47 16.89
CA TYR A 180 -0.53 8.51 17.45
C TYR A 180 -0.37 7.11 16.84
N THR A 181 -0.37 6.98 15.52
CA THR A 181 -0.26 5.68 14.85
C THR A 181 1.10 5.02 15.09
N ASN A 182 2.18 5.81 15.16
CA ASN A 182 3.50 5.34 15.54
C ASN A 182 3.50 4.69 16.93
N ASP A 183 2.94 5.38 17.92
CA ASP A 183 2.94 4.91 19.30
C ASP A 183 2.02 3.69 19.49
N VAL A 184 0.90 3.66 18.77
CA VAL A 184 0.01 2.49 18.73
C VAL A 184 0.72 1.28 18.12
N ILE A 185 1.40 1.41 16.98
CA ILE A 185 2.10 0.29 16.35
C ILE A 185 3.30 -0.18 17.17
N ALA A 186 4.03 0.77 17.78
CA ALA A 186 5.13 0.45 18.68
C ALA A 186 4.68 -0.38 19.88
N SER A 187 3.59 0.01 20.52
CA SER A 187 3.07 -0.68 21.72
C SER A 187 2.38 -1.98 21.38
N SER A 188 1.49 -2.00 20.37
CA SER A 188 0.67 -3.16 20.04
C SER A 188 1.40 -4.20 19.21
N GLY A 189 2.23 -3.79 18.26
CA GLY A 189 2.93 -4.67 17.33
C GLY A 189 4.30 -5.16 17.84
N PHE A 190 5.03 -4.31 18.54
CA PHE A 190 6.43 -4.56 18.95
C PHE A 190 6.60 -4.68 20.46
N GLY A 191 5.62 -4.24 21.23
CA GLY A 191 5.71 -4.26 22.70
C GLY A 191 6.63 -3.19 23.26
N LEU A 192 6.86 -2.11 22.51
CA LEU A 192 7.69 -0.98 22.92
C LEU A 192 6.80 0.12 23.52
N GLN A 193 7.22 0.66 24.66
CA GLN A 193 6.57 1.83 25.23
C GLN A 193 7.21 3.10 24.67
N VAL A 194 6.51 3.78 23.82
CA VAL A 194 6.93 5.02 23.14
C VAL A 194 5.88 6.08 23.39
N ASN A 195 6.30 7.33 23.61
CA ASN A 195 5.43 8.50 23.62
C ASN A 195 6.08 9.59 22.77
N SER A 196 5.66 9.67 21.51
CA SER A 196 6.20 10.59 20.52
C SER A 196 5.74 12.03 20.72
N PHE A 197 4.74 12.27 21.59
CA PHE A 197 4.31 13.62 21.99
C PHE A 197 5.25 14.23 23.02
N LYS A 198 5.71 13.44 23.99
CA LYS A 198 6.65 13.87 25.03
C LYS A 198 8.10 13.87 24.53
N ASN A 199 8.48 12.87 23.74
CA ASN A 199 9.81 12.76 23.14
C ASN A 199 9.73 12.96 21.63
N LYS A 200 9.84 14.21 21.19
CA LYS A 200 9.76 14.59 19.76
C LYS A 200 10.91 14.04 18.93
N GLU A 201 12.07 13.77 19.54
CA GLU A 201 13.28 13.19 18.91
C GLU A 201 13.31 11.67 18.97
N ASN A 202 12.17 11.03 19.21
CA ASN A 202 12.06 9.58 19.27
C ASN A 202 12.51 8.94 17.94
N GLU A 203 13.54 8.09 18.00
CA GLU A 203 14.14 7.48 16.80
C GLU A 203 13.13 6.58 16.03
N PHE A 204 12.22 5.90 16.74
CA PHE A 204 11.19 5.07 16.14
C PHE A 204 10.25 5.91 15.26
N PHE A 205 9.84 7.09 15.75
CA PHE A 205 9.04 8.04 14.99
C PHE A 205 9.82 8.67 13.84
N GLN A 206 11.07 9.09 14.08
CA GLN A 206 11.91 9.73 13.05
C GLN A 206 12.20 8.80 11.87
N ILE A 207 12.44 7.53 12.12
CA ILE A 207 12.64 6.54 11.05
C ILE A 207 11.32 6.27 10.35
N GLY A 208 10.23 6.12 11.10
CA GLY A 208 8.89 5.85 10.56
C GLY A 208 8.40 6.91 9.59
N SER A 209 8.45 8.16 10.00
CA SER A 209 7.96 9.29 9.21
C SER A 209 8.73 9.51 7.89
N ASN A 210 9.98 9.05 7.82
CA ASN A 210 10.82 9.25 6.63
C ASN A 210 10.87 8.02 5.68
N ILE A 211 10.21 6.91 6.03
CA ILE A 211 10.31 5.66 5.25
C ILE A 211 9.89 5.83 3.78
N PHE A 212 8.82 6.59 3.52
CA PHE A 212 8.27 6.77 2.19
C PHE A 212 8.44 8.20 1.63
N GLU A 213 9.17 9.04 2.33
CA GLU A 213 9.48 10.40 1.85
C GLU A 213 10.68 10.36 0.90
N PHE A 214 10.40 10.20 -0.39
CA PHE A 214 11.42 10.23 -1.42
C PHE A 214 11.55 11.63 -2.03
N ASP A 215 12.73 12.22 -1.90
CA ASP A 215 13.06 13.43 -2.63
C ASP A 215 13.24 13.17 -4.14
N VAL A 216 13.39 14.21 -4.94
CA VAL A 216 13.54 14.08 -6.41
C VAL A 216 14.76 13.25 -6.78
N ARG A 217 15.86 13.33 -6.02
CA ARG A 217 17.08 12.56 -6.29
C ARG A 217 16.83 11.07 -6.04
N GLN A 218 16.16 10.74 -4.93
CA GLN A 218 15.78 9.37 -4.59
C GLN A 218 14.81 8.79 -5.63
N LYS A 219 13.84 9.58 -6.13
CA LYS A 219 12.95 9.17 -7.22
C LYS A 219 13.70 8.86 -8.50
N ILE A 220 14.62 9.73 -8.92
CA ILE A 220 15.49 9.49 -10.10
C ILE A 220 16.35 8.26 -9.86
N PHE A 221 16.95 8.13 -8.69
CA PHE A 221 17.77 6.99 -8.32
C PHE A 221 16.97 5.67 -8.33
N THR A 222 15.74 5.68 -7.84
CA THR A 222 14.80 4.54 -7.90
C THR A 222 14.54 4.11 -9.35
N VAL A 223 14.30 5.08 -10.24
CA VAL A 223 14.16 4.81 -11.68
C VAL A 223 15.43 4.17 -12.25
N LEU A 224 16.62 4.68 -11.93
CA LEU A 224 17.89 4.12 -12.40
C LEU A 224 18.14 2.70 -11.88
N ILE A 225 17.89 2.46 -10.58
CA ILE A 225 18.00 1.12 -10.00
C ILE A 225 17.06 0.13 -10.71
N SER A 226 15.83 0.52 -10.99
CA SER A 226 14.86 -0.33 -11.66
C SER A 226 15.28 -0.70 -13.09
N GLN A 227 16.00 0.17 -13.78
CA GLN A 227 16.50 -0.07 -15.14
C GLN A 227 17.76 -0.95 -15.15
N PHE A 228 18.60 -0.85 -14.14
CA PHE A 228 19.90 -1.51 -14.07
C PHE A 228 20.12 -2.25 -12.75
N PRO A 229 19.26 -3.24 -12.40
CA PRO A 229 19.30 -3.91 -11.10
C PRO A 229 20.64 -4.60 -10.82
N SER A 230 21.27 -5.19 -11.84
CA SER A 230 22.58 -5.83 -11.70
C SER A 230 23.72 -4.84 -11.40
N LEU A 231 23.64 -3.63 -11.95
CA LEU A 231 24.59 -2.55 -11.63
C LEU A 231 24.33 -2.01 -10.24
N ALA A 232 23.06 -1.78 -9.90
CA ALA A 232 22.65 -1.34 -8.57
C ALA A 232 23.20 -2.27 -7.49
N LYS A 233 23.04 -3.58 -7.66
CA LYS A 233 23.63 -4.60 -6.77
C LYS A 233 25.15 -4.50 -6.68
N LYS A 234 25.83 -4.40 -7.83
CA LYS A 234 27.30 -4.33 -7.87
C LYS A 234 27.87 -3.10 -7.13
N PHE A 235 27.14 -2.00 -7.14
CA PHE A 235 27.51 -0.76 -6.43
C PHE A 235 26.90 -0.65 -5.03
N GLY A 236 26.22 -1.69 -4.53
CA GLY A 236 25.58 -1.68 -3.21
C GLY A 236 24.48 -0.64 -3.06
N ALA A 237 23.85 -0.27 -4.18
CA ALA A 237 22.79 0.72 -4.20
C ALA A 237 21.54 0.16 -3.51
N ARG A 238 21.05 0.85 -2.47
CA ARG A 238 19.85 0.49 -1.69
C ARG A 238 18.83 1.62 -1.70
N LEU A 239 17.56 1.28 -1.67
CA LEU A 239 16.48 2.25 -1.57
C LEU A 239 16.34 2.78 -0.14
N PHE A 240 16.35 1.87 0.84
CA PHE A 240 16.34 2.25 2.26
C PHE A 240 17.76 2.37 2.79
N PRO A 241 18.06 3.44 3.57
CA PRO A 241 19.37 3.61 4.20
C PRO A 241 19.73 2.43 5.13
N ASP A 242 21.02 2.13 5.24
CA ASP A 242 21.52 1.11 6.18
C ASP A 242 21.08 1.40 7.62
N LYS A 243 20.91 2.68 7.99
CA LYS A 243 20.38 3.09 9.29
C LYS A 243 19.01 2.47 9.55
N THR A 244 18.09 2.54 8.57
CA THR A 244 16.74 1.97 8.68
C THR A 244 16.79 0.45 8.83
N TYR A 245 17.60 -0.23 8.02
CA TYR A 245 17.77 -1.67 8.12
C TYR A 245 18.32 -2.10 9.50
N ASN A 246 19.40 -1.45 9.96
CA ASN A 246 20.02 -1.77 11.24
C ASN A 246 19.09 -1.52 12.41
N PHE A 247 18.30 -0.47 12.38
CA PHE A 247 17.30 -0.14 13.39
C PHE A 247 16.25 -1.26 13.53
N PHE A 248 15.61 -1.69 12.43
CA PHE A 248 14.63 -2.77 12.52
C PHE A 248 15.26 -4.09 12.91
N ARG A 249 16.49 -4.37 12.43
CA ARG A 249 17.25 -5.55 12.79
C ARG A 249 17.53 -5.59 14.30
N GLU A 250 17.98 -4.50 14.87
CA GLU A 250 18.28 -4.38 16.30
C GLU A 250 17.02 -4.56 17.14
N ILE A 251 15.93 -3.85 16.83
CA ILE A 251 14.66 -3.98 17.57
C ILE A 251 14.16 -5.42 17.54
N VAL A 252 14.12 -6.05 16.37
CA VAL A 252 13.59 -7.41 16.24
C VAL A 252 14.45 -8.40 17.01
N LEU A 253 15.76 -8.41 16.80
CA LEU A 253 16.65 -9.39 17.40
C LEU A 253 16.79 -9.20 18.91
N SER A 254 16.93 -7.95 19.40
CA SER A 254 17.01 -7.67 20.83
C SER A 254 15.72 -8.01 21.58
N THR A 255 14.55 -7.69 20.97
CA THR A 255 13.26 -8.05 21.56
C THR A 255 13.07 -9.57 21.63
N MET A 256 13.42 -10.30 20.55
CA MET A 256 13.35 -11.77 20.55
C MET A 256 14.29 -12.38 21.57
N GLU A 257 15.51 -11.87 21.71
CA GLU A 257 16.49 -12.33 22.69
C GLU A 257 16.03 -12.07 24.12
N TYR A 258 15.57 -10.85 24.40
CA TYR A 258 15.00 -10.48 25.70
C TYR A 258 13.87 -11.41 26.10
N ARG A 259 12.89 -11.63 25.21
CA ARG A 259 11.74 -12.50 25.50
C ARG A 259 12.13 -13.95 25.77
N ARG A 260 13.13 -14.49 25.03
CA ARG A 260 13.64 -15.85 25.29
C ARG A 260 14.31 -15.94 26.63
N LYS A 261 15.14 -14.97 27.00
CA LYS A 261 15.87 -14.91 28.24
C LYS A 261 14.94 -14.77 29.45
N GLU A 262 14.05 -13.80 29.41
CA GLU A 262 13.15 -13.47 30.51
C GLU A 262 11.84 -14.28 30.48
N LYS A 263 11.64 -15.15 29.48
CA LYS A 263 10.43 -15.98 29.28
C LYS A 263 9.15 -15.13 29.22
N VAL A 264 9.22 -13.96 28.57
CA VAL A 264 8.10 -13.05 28.38
C VAL A 264 7.31 -13.47 27.15
N GLU A 265 6.02 -13.70 27.30
CA GLU A 265 5.08 -13.98 26.21
C GLU A 265 4.10 -12.82 26.06
N ARG A 266 3.93 -12.33 24.84
CA ARG A 266 2.93 -11.32 24.48
C ARG A 266 2.21 -11.75 23.20
N PRO A 267 0.88 -11.56 23.11
CA PRO A 267 0.12 -11.95 21.94
C PRO A 267 0.25 -10.92 20.79
N ASP A 268 1.48 -10.53 20.45
CA ASP A 268 1.83 -9.57 19.39
C ASP A 268 2.53 -10.25 18.21
N MET A 269 2.94 -9.45 17.22
CA MET A 269 3.57 -9.94 16.01
C MET A 269 4.92 -10.60 16.26
N ILE A 270 5.77 -10.02 17.11
CA ILE A 270 7.10 -10.59 17.38
C ILE A 270 6.95 -11.97 18.00
N GLN A 271 5.99 -12.14 18.91
CA GLN A 271 5.72 -13.46 19.50
C GLN A 271 5.26 -14.46 18.44
N LEU A 272 4.35 -14.07 17.56
CA LEU A 272 3.91 -14.94 16.46
C LEU A 272 5.09 -15.37 15.57
N LEU A 273 5.99 -14.46 15.24
CA LEU A 273 7.18 -14.78 14.45
C LEU A 273 8.17 -15.67 15.22
N MET A 274 8.25 -15.54 16.56
CA MET A 274 9.05 -16.43 17.41
C MET A 274 8.47 -17.85 17.50
N GLU A 275 7.14 -17.98 17.45
CA GLU A 275 6.39 -19.23 17.49
C GLU A 275 6.20 -19.87 16.12
N ALA A 276 6.44 -19.10 15.04
CA ALA A 276 6.36 -19.60 13.67
C ALA A 276 7.18 -20.89 13.52
N PRO A 277 6.59 -21.97 13.01
CA PRO A 277 7.09 -23.30 13.22
C PRO A 277 8.50 -23.48 12.67
N ARG A 278 9.46 -23.63 13.56
CA ARG A 278 10.74 -24.27 13.30
C ARG A 278 10.45 -25.76 13.14
N GLY A 279 10.29 -26.22 11.91
CA GLY A 279 10.36 -27.65 11.64
C GLY A 279 9.13 -28.51 11.90
N LYS A 280 7.88 -28.03 11.74
CA LYS A 280 6.79 -28.96 11.47
C LYS A 280 6.78 -29.30 9.99
N LYS A 281 7.01 -30.57 9.68
CA LYS A 281 7.04 -31.23 8.34
C LYS A 281 5.76 -31.04 7.47
N LEU A 282 4.92 -30.07 7.76
CA LEU A 282 3.66 -29.82 7.05
C LEU A 282 3.80 -28.81 5.90
N LEU A 283 4.90 -28.04 5.86
CA LEU A 283 5.13 -26.98 4.88
C LEU A 283 6.45 -27.23 4.13
N LEU A 284 6.49 -26.87 2.87
CA LEU A 284 7.60 -27.14 1.94
C LEU A 284 8.91 -26.41 2.25
N PHE A 285 8.82 -25.29 3.06
CA PHE A 285 9.93 -24.41 3.41
C PHE A 285 10.05 -24.35 4.94
N SER A 286 11.03 -25.01 5.50
CA SER A 286 11.03 -25.33 6.94
C SER A 286 11.74 -24.33 7.86
N GLU A 287 12.40 -23.29 7.36
CA GLU A 287 13.08 -22.30 8.21
C GLU A 287 13.06 -20.89 7.59
N TRP A 288 12.45 -19.92 8.29
CA TRP A 288 12.52 -18.51 7.93
C TRP A 288 13.87 -17.94 8.36
N THR A 289 14.53 -17.19 7.49
CA THR A 289 15.77 -16.49 7.82
C THR A 289 15.51 -15.31 8.74
N ALA A 290 16.53 -14.83 9.45
CA ALA A 290 16.41 -13.64 10.29
C ALA A 290 16.01 -12.42 9.43
N GLU A 291 16.54 -12.31 8.23
CA GLU A 291 16.23 -11.24 7.26
C GLU A 291 14.75 -11.26 6.86
N GLU A 292 14.19 -12.44 6.61
CA GLU A 292 12.76 -12.59 6.29
C GLU A 292 11.87 -12.18 7.46
N LEU A 293 12.23 -12.53 8.69
CA LEU A 293 11.49 -12.12 9.89
C LEU A 293 11.56 -10.60 10.10
N ILE A 294 12.73 -9.99 9.93
CA ILE A 294 12.92 -8.54 10.01
C ILE A 294 12.07 -7.83 8.94
N SER A 295 12.04 -8.38 7.72
CA SER A 295 11.23 -7.86 6.62
C SER A 295 9.73 -7.88 6.92
N GLN A 296 9.22 -8.91 7.62
CA GLN A 296 7.80 -8.92 8.05
C GLN A 296 7.54 -7.79 9.05
N VAL A 297 8.39 -7.67 10.06
CA VAL A 297 8.27 -6.62 11.08
C VAL A 297 8.28 -5.23 10.43
N PHE A 298 9.20 -5.01 9.50
CA PHE A 298 9.28 -3.76 8.75
C PHE A 298 8.01 -3.46 7.95
N VAL A 299 7.50 -4.41 7.15
CA VAL A 299 6.32 -4.18 6.32
C VAL A 299 5.05 -3.97 7.13
N PHE A 300 4.95 -4.60 8.30
CA PHE A 300 3.84 -4.37 9.21
C PHE A 300 3.90 -2.99 9.86
N PHE A 301 5.10 -2.55 10.23
CA PHE A 301 5.28 -1.19 10.68
C PHE A 301 4.89 -0.20 9.58
N ALA A 302 5.49 -0.31 8.40
CA ALA A 302 5.25 0.59 7.28
C ALA A 302 3.77 0.62 6.85
N GLY A 303 3.13 -0.56 6.77
CA GLY A 303 1.71 -0.67 6.42
C GLY A 303 0.76 -0.19 7.51
N GLY A 304 1.07 -0.41 8.78
CA GLY A 304 0.22 0.01 9.90
C GLY A 304 0.41 1.47 10.31
N PHE A 305 1.54 2.06 10.00
CA PHE A 305 1.85 3.45 10.32
C PHE A 305 1.21 4.41 9.31
N GLU A 306 1.71 4.42 8.08
CA GLU A 306 1.41 5.44 7.08
C GLU A 306 -0.04 5.38 6.57
N THR A 307 -0.56 4.18 6.30
CA THR A 307 -1.88 4.04 5.69
C THR A 307 -2.99 4.42 6.66
N ILE A 308 -2.85 4.07 7.94
CA ILE A 308 -3.82 4.41 8.99
C ILE A 308 -3.73 5.91 9.30
N ALA A 309 -2.52 6.47 9.42
CA ALA A 309 -2.32 7.90 9.64
C ALA A 309 -3.01 8.72 8.54
N SER A 310 -2.76 8.39 7.28
CA SER A 310 -3.39 9.06 6.14
C SER A 310 -4.92 8.93 6.16
N ALA A 311 -5.46 7.75 6.44
CA ALA A 311 -6.91 7.54 6.48
C ALA A 311 -7.57 8.38 7.59
N ILE A 312 -7.01 8.42 8.80
CA ILE A 312 -7.54 9.22 9.91
C ILE A 312 -7.41 10.72 9.61
N ALA A 313 -6.25 11.18 9.15
CA ALA A 313 -6.02 12.59 8.82
C ALA A 313 -7.00 13.09 7.74
N MET A 314 -7.24 12.29 6.67
CA MET A 314 -8.21 12.62 5.64
C MET A 314 -9.65 12.54 6.14
N THR A 315 -9.97 11.67 7.08
CA THR A 315 -11.29 11.65 7.74
C THR A 315 -11.53 12.95 8.50
N ILE A 316 -10.55 13.39 9.30
CA ILE A 316 -10.63 14.66 10.04
C ILE A 316 -10.75 15.85 9.07
N HIS A 317 -9.98 15.84 7.97
CA HIS A 317 -10.06 16.86 6.92
C HIS A 317 -11.47 16.95 6.32
N GLU A 318 -12.05 15.84 5.91
CA GLU A 318 -13.40 15.83 5.32
C GLU A 318 -14.48 16.22 6.34
N LEU A 319 -14.35 15.80 7.60
CA LEU A 319 -15.27 16.22 8.65
C LEU A 319 -15.21 17.74 8.90
N ALA A 320 -14.01 18.34 8.84
CA ALA A 320 -13.85 19.79 8.96
C ALA A 320 -14.51 20.56 7.81
N LEU A 321 -14.49 20.01 6.60
CA LEU A 321 -15.12 20.60 5.42
C LEU A 321 -16.64 20.36 5.35
N ASN A 322 -17.15 19.34 6.07
CA ASN A 322 -18.55 18.91 6.05
C ASN A 322 -19.17 18.93 7.45
N PRO A 323 -19.50 20.11 8.03
CA PRO A 323 -20.00 20.23 9.39
C PRO A 323 -21.25 19.41 9.71
N ASN A 324 -22.12 19.21 8.73
CA ASN A 324 -23.34 18.40 8.89
C ASN A 324 -23.00 16.91 9.10
N VAL A 325 -21.98 16.38 8.38
CA VAL A 325 -21.49 15.01 8.54
C VAL A 325 -20.81 14.88 9.91
N GLN A 326 -19.99 15.88 10.30
CA GLN A 326 -19.33 15.91 11.59
C GLN A 326 -20.35 15.86 12.74
N GLU A 327 -21.38 16.71 12.69
CA GLU A 327 -22.42 16.75 13.72
C GLU A 327 -23.20 15.40 13.80
N LYS A 328 -23.57 14.84 12.66
CA LYS A 328 -24.26 13.54 12.63
C LYS A 328 -23.42 12.42 13.26
N LEU A 329 -22.11 12.39 12.95
CA LEU A 329 -21.18 11.45 13.55
C LEU A 329 -20.98 11.70 15.05
N TYR A 330 -20.85 12.97 15.45
CA TYR A 330 -20.73 13.35 16.85
C TYR A 330 -21.92 12.88 17.68
N GLN A 331 -23.14 13.04 17.18
CA GLN A 331 -24.37 12.60 17.85
C GLN A 331 -24.42 11.06 17.99
N GLU A 332 -23.97 10.32 16.96
CA GLU A 332 -23.88 8.85 17.05
C GLU A 332 -22.91 8.43 18.16
N ILE A 333 -21.71 8.98 18.18
CA ILE A 333 -20.66 8.65 19.16
C ILE A 333 -21.13 9.03 20.57
N ARG A 334 -21.70 10.24 20.74
CA ARG A 334 -22.21 10.70 22.01
C ARG A 334 -23.31 9.83 22.56
N ASN A 335 -24.31 9.51 21.74
CA ASN A 335 -25.44 8.65 22.13
C ASN A 335 -25.01 7.23 22.48
N ASN A 336 -23.95 6.72 21.86
CA ASN A 336 -23.37 5.42 22.19
C ASN A 336 -22.65 5.48 23.55
N ASN A 337 -21.78 6.48 23.75
CA ASN A 337 -21.01 6.65 25.00
C ASN A 337 -21.88 6.92 26.22
N GLU A 338 -23.05 7.57 26.06
CA GLU A 338 -24.00 7.78 27.16
C GLU A 338 -24.66 6.47 27.60
N LYS A 339 -24.69 5.44 26.75
CA LYS A 339 -25.32 4.15 27.02
C LYS A 339 -24.36 3.09 27.52
N THR A 340 -23.17 3.05 26.95
CA THR A 340 -22.19 1.97 27.18
C THR A 340 -20.76 2.51 27.09
N GLU A 341 -19.84 1.96 27.88
CA GLU A 341 -18.42 2.20 27.70
C GLU A 341 -17.96 1.66 26.34
N LEU A 342 -17.06 2.38 25.68
CA LEU A 342 -16.53 1.99 24.38
C LEU A 342 -15.70 0.72 24.52
N THR A 343 -16.19 -0.37 23.92
CA THR A 343 -15.53 -1.67 23.86
C THR A 343 -15.30 -2.10 22.41
N PHE A 344 -14.47 -3.09 22.22
CA PHE A 344 -14.26 -3.67 20.88
C PHE A 344 -15.56 -4.19 20.27
N GLU A 345 -16.47 -4.72 21.09
CA GLU A 345 -17.74 -5.28 20.68
C GLU A 345 -18.71 -4.21 20.18
N ASN A 346 -18.84 -3.10 20.89
CA ASN A 346 -19.81 -2.05 20.57
C ASN A 346 -19.30 -1.03 19.54
N LEU A 347 -17.99 -1.05 19.17
CA LEU A 347 -17.49 -0.27 18.06
C LEU A 347 -18.25 -0.54 16.75
N HIS A 348 -18.67 -1.78 16.53
CA HIS A 348 -19.44 -2.18 15.33
C HIS A 348 -20.89 -1.67 15.33
N GLU A 349 -21.38 -1.10 16.43
CA GLU A 349 -22.68 -0.46 16.52
C GLU A 349 -22.67 0.96 15.95
N LEU A 350 -21.48 1.57 15.79
CA LEU A 350 -21.28 2.89 15.20
C LEU A 350 -21.38 2.82 13.67
N LYS A 351 -22.60 2.64 13.15
CA LYS A 351 -22.84 2.42 11.71
C LYS A 351 -22.50 3.63 10.86
N TYR A 352 -22.74 4.82 11.37
CA TYR A 352 -22.44 6.04 10.63
C TYR A 352 -20.94 6.31 10.58
N LEU A 353 -20.19 5.97 11.64
CA LEU A 353 -18.73 5.97 11.62
C LEU A 353 -18.19 5.05 10.52
N ASP A 354 -18.76 3.83 10.36
CA ASP A 354 -18.38 2.94 9.26
C ASP A 354 -18.66 3.58 7.89
N CYS A 355 -19.81 4.24 7.71
CA CYS A 355 -20.12 4.97 6.49
C CYS A 355 -19.11 6.10 6.21
N VAL A 356 -18.74 6.89 7.22
CA VAL A 356 -17.75 7.97 7.14
C VAL A 356 -16.39 7.43 6.73
N LEU A 357 -15.92 6.34 7.35
CA LEU A 357 -14.64 5.73 7.02
C LEU A 357 -14.63 5.15 5.60
N ASN A 358 -15.69 4.48 5.17
CA ASN A 358 -15.81 3.95 3.82
C ASN A 358 -15.81 5.07 2.76
N GLU A 359 -16.51 6.18 3.01
CA GLU A 359 -16.51 7.33 2.10
C GLU A 359 -15.16 8.04 2.07
N THR A 360 -14.48 8.17 3.21
CA THR A 360 -13.09 8.65 3.25
C THR A 360 -12.18 7.76 2.40
N LEU A 361 -12.25 6.44 2.59
CA LEU A 361 -11.43 5.50 1.83
C LEU A 361 -11.81 5.42 0.36
N ARG A 362 -13.06 5.77 -0.01
CA ARG A 362 -13.43 5.93 -1.41
C ARG A 362 -12.69 7.11 -2.04
N LYS A 363 -12.72 8.26 -1.40
CA LYS A 363 -12.17 9.51 -1.93
C LYS A 363 -10.66 9.61 -1.77
N TRP A 364 -10.13 9.15 -0.64
CA TRP A 364 -8.74 9.27 -0.22
C TRP A 364 -8.06 7.92 0.06
N CYS A 365 -8.26 6.96 -0.84
CA CYS A 365 -7.64 5.64 -0.67
C CYS A 365 -6.10 5.73 -0.65
N PRO A 366 -5.42 5.31 0.42
CA PRO A 366 -3.95 5.33 0.45
C PRO A 366 -3.32 4.42 -0.62
N ALA A 367 -3.98 3.31 -0.97
CA ALA A 367 -3.53 2.41 -2.03
C ALA A 367 -4.20 2.78 -3.35
N ILE A 368 -3.56 3.66 -4.14
CA ILE A 368 -4.11 4.16 -5.41
C ILE A 368 -4.23 3.11 -6.51
N ILE A 369 -3.43 2.05 -6.43
CA ILE A 369 -3.41 0.93 -7.39
C ILE A 369 -3.27 -0.41 -6.65
N MET A 370 -3.78 -1.48 -7.29
CA MET A 370 -3.44 -2.87 -6.98
C MET A 370 -2.75 -3.47 -8.19
N ASP A 371 -1.46 -3.70 -8.10
CA ASP A 371 -0.69 -4.33 -9.18
C ASP A 371 -0.77 -5.84 -9.13
N ARG A 372 -0.62 -6.48 -10.30
CA ARG A 372 -0.38 -7.93 -10.44
C ARG A 372 0.56 -8.19 -11.60
N ILE A 373 1.35 -9.27 -11.46
CA ILE A 373 2.12 -9.84 -12.56
C ILE A 373 1.38 -11.06 -13.09
N CYS A 374 1.26 -11.14 -14.39
CA CYS A 374 0.86 -12.37 -15.07
C CYS A 374 1.97 -13.41 -14.89
N VAL A 375 1.68 -14.54 -14.25
CA VAL A 375 2.65 -15.63 -14.01
C VAL A 375 2.42 -16.83 -14.94
N LYS A 376 1.24 -16.90 -15.57
CA LYS A 376 0.86 -17.91 -16.59
C LYS A 376 0.12 -17.19 -17.70
N THR A 377 0.34 -17.58 -18.95
CA THR A 377 -0.37 -16.98 -20.09
C THR A 377 -1.86 -16.89 -19.83
N TYR A 378 -2.42 -15.71 -20.08
CA TYR A 378 -3.83 -15.42 -19.83
C TYR A 378 -4.42 -14.58 -20.96
N GLU A 379 -5.65 -14.90 -21.36
CA GLU A 379 -6.38 -14.16 -22.37
C GLU A 379 -7.36 -13.20 -21.71
N LEU A 380 -7.08 -11.89 -21.82
CA LEU A 380 -8.04 -10.84 -21.44
C LEU A 380 -9.12 -10.73 -22.51
N PRO A 381 -10.39 -10.51 -22.12
CA PRO A 381 -11.44 -10.21 -23.08
C PRO A 381 -11.08 -8.94 -23.89
N PRO A 382 -11.70 -8.75 -25.09
CA PRO A 382 -11.43 -7.55 -25.88
C PRO A 382 -11.60 -6.26 -25.07
N PRO A 383 -10.73 -5.24 -25.31
CA PRO A 383 -10.78 -3.97 -24.58
C PRO A 383 -12.08 -3.19 -24.88
N ARG A 384 -12.73 -3.47 -26.00
CA ARG A 384 -14.00 -2.91 -26.45
C ARG A 384 -14.77 -3.91 -27.32
N GLU A 385 -16.02 -3.64 -27.57
CA GLU A 385 -16.83 -4.43 -28.48
C GLU A 385 -16.21 -4.45 -29.88
N GLY A 386 -16.18 -5.59 -30.53
CA GLY A 386 -15.53 -5.82 -31.83
C GLY A 386 -13.99 -5.77 -31.81
N GLY A 387 -13.37 -5.59 -30.65
CA GLY A 387 -11.92 -5.66 -30.47
C GLY A 387 -11.40 -7.09 -30.49
N LYS A 388 -10.07 -7.24 -30.47
CA LYS A 388 -9.39 -8.54 -30.32
C LYS A 388 -9.08 -8.81 -28.85
N PRO A 389 -9.11 -10.07 -28.39
CA PRO A 389 -8.58 -10.43 -27.07
C PRO A 389 -7.10 -10.06 -26.94
N CYS A 390 -6.70 -9.69 -25.75
CA CYS A 390 -5.31 -9.36 -25.43
C CYS A 390 -4.65 -10.54 -24.71
N ILE A 391 -3.61 -11.11 -25.30
CA ILE A 391 -2.86 -12.20 -24.69
C ILE A 391 -1.77 -11.61 -23.77
N LEU A 392 -1.89 -11.86 -22.48
CA LEU A 392 -0.85 -11.61 -21.49
C LEU A 392 0.10 -12.79 -21.41
N LYS A 393 1.38 -12.48 -21.31
CA LYS A 393 2.45 -13.46 -21.12
C LYS A 393 3.01 -13.37 -19.70
N PRO A 394 3.68 -14.41 -19.20
CA PRO A 394 4.41 -14.32 -17.94
C PRO A 394 5.35 -13.11 -17.94
N GLY A 395 5.24 -12.27 -16.89
CA GLY A 395 5.97 -11.01 -16.76
C GLY A 395 5.16 -9.76 -17.12
N ASP A 396 4.06 -9.88 -17.88
CA ASP A 396 3.18 -8.73 -18.16
C ASP A 396 2.53 -8.23 -16.86
N VAL A 397 2.41 -6.91 -16.77
CA VAL A 397 1.92 -6.22 -15.56
C VAL A 397 0.55 -5.61 -15.79
N VAL A 398 -0.33 -5.79 -14.83
CA VAL A 398 -1.64 -5.14 -14.79
C VAL A 398 -1.79 -4.30 -13.52
N TYR A 399 -2.41 -3.13 -13.64
CA TYR A 399 -2.79 -2.26 -12.53
C TYR A 399 -4.31 -2.17 -12.45
N ASN A 400 -4.88 -2.60 -11.34
CA ASN A 400 -6.26 -2.34 -11.02
C ASN A 400 -6.32 -0.94 -10.38
N MET A 401 -7.03 -0.02 -11.04
CA MET A 401 -7.03 1.40 -10.71
C MET A 401 -8.04 1.70 -9.60
N VAL A 402 -7.67 1.46 -8.33
CA VAL A 402 -8.57 1.60 -7.18
C VAL A 402 -9.11 3.02 -7.09
N ASN A 403 -8.25 4.01 -6.96
CA ASN A 403 -8.65 5.40 -6.75
C ASN A 403 -9.43 5.96 -7.95
N CYS A 404 -8.99 5.64 -9.17
CA CYS A 404 -9.68 6.10 -10.37
C CYS A 404 -11.09 5.51 -10.50
N LEU A 405 -11.29 4.24 -10.15
CA LEU A 405 -12.61 3.59 -10.13
C LEU A 405 -13.53 4.20 -9.08
N GLN A 406 -12.98 4.45 -7.89
CA GLN A 406 -13.71 5.02 -6.77
C GLN A 406 -14.11 6.49 -6.99
N MET A 407 -13.45 7.18 -7.94
CA MET A 407 -13.73 8.54 -8.36
C MET A 407 -14.36 8.62 -9.75
N ASP A 408 -14.74 7.50 -10.36
CA ASP A 408 -15.39 7.48 -11.67
C ASP A 408 -16.89 7.74 -11.51
N PRO A 409 -17.47 8.82 -12.13
CA PRO A 409 -18.89 9.13 -12.05
C PRO A 409 -19.81 8.03 -12.61
N LYS A 410 -19.25 7.13 -13.41
CA LYS A 410 -19.96 5.92 -13.90
C LYS A 410 -20.36 4.99 -12.76
N TYR A 411 -19.58 4.94 -11.69
CA TYR A 411 -19.80 4.04 -10.55
C TYR A 411 -20.25 4.77 -9.29
N PHE A 412 -19.80 6.01 -9.12
CA PHE A 412 -20.11 6.89 -8.00
C PHE A 412 -20.61 8.24 -8.55
N PRO A 413 -21.92 8.45 -8.65
CA PRO A 413 -22.45 9.76 -9.06
C PRO A 413 -21.93 10.87 -8.14
N ASP A 414 -21.60 12.03 -8.72
CA ASP A 414 -21.01 13.18 -8.00
C ASP A 414 -19.83 12.76 -7.11
N PRO A 415 -18.75 12.18 -7.69
CA PRO A 415 -17.70 11.52 -6.92
C PRO A 415 -16.89 12.47 -6.05
N GLU A 416 -16.89 13.78 -6.35
CA GLU A 416 -16.21 14.81 -5.56
C GLU A 416 -16.98 15.17 -4.27
N VAL A 417 -18.29 14.91 -4.23
CA VAL A 417 -19.10 15.15 -3.04
C VAL A 417 -18.81 14.09 -2.00
N TYR A 418 -18.50 14.54 -0.77
CA TYR A 418 -18.30 13.67 0.38
C TYR A 418 -19.68 13.30 0.97
N ASP A 419 -20.13 12.09 0.68
CA ASP A 419 -21.46 11.61 1.06
C ASP A 419 -21.38 10.20 1.72
N PRO A 420 -21.21 10.13 3.05
CA PRO A 420 -21.18 8.86 3.77
C PRO A 420 -22.45 8.01 3.62
N ASP A 421 -23.61 8.64 3.34
CA ASP A 421 -24.87 7.91 3.21
C ASP A 421 -24.89 6.97 1.99
N ARG A 422 -23.92 7.08 1.05
CA ARG A 422 -23.69 6.06 -0.01
C ARG A 422 -23.45 4.67 0.55
N PHE A 423 -22.87 4.58 1.75
CA PHE A 423 -22.50 3.33 2.41
C PHE A 423 -23.53 2.90 3.48
N SER A 424 -24.61 3.65 3.64
CA SER A 424 -25.70 3.27 4.55
C SER A 424 -26.33 1.94 4.15
N ASP A 425 -26.99 1.27 5.10
CA ASP A 425 -27.71 0.01 4.85
C ASP A 425 -28.72 0.14 3.72
N GLU A 426 -29.34 1.33 3.57
CA GLU A 426 -30.32 1.65 2.54
C GLU A 426 -29.70 1.83 1.15
N ASN A 427 -28.47 2.36 1.07
CA ASN A 427 -27.87 2.79 -0.22
C ASN A 427 -26.73 1.89 -0.72
N LYS A 428 -26.07 1.16 0.18
CA LYS A 428 -24.86 0.35 -0.18
C LYS A 428 -25.09 -0.68 -1.29
N HIS A 429 -26.35 -1.08 -1.53
CA HIS A 429 -26.71 -1.99 -2.61
C HIS A 429 -26.55 -1.37 -4.01
N ASN A 430 -26.48 -0.03 -4.10
CA ASN A 430 -26.24 0.71 -5.36
C ASN A 430 -24.76 0.67 -5.76
N ILE A 431 -23.86 0.37 -4.82
CA ILE A 431 -22.43 0.29 -5.11
C ILE A 431 -22.14 -0.98 -5.91
N LYS A 432 -21.65 -0.80 -7.12
CA LYS A 432 -21.31 -1.92 -8.00
C LYS A 432 -20.18 -2.74 -7.38
N PRO A 433 -20.29 -4.07 -7.28
CA PRO A 433 -19.19 -4.92 -6.80
C PRO A 433 -17.89 -4.66 -7.56
N PHE A 434 -16.76 -4.70 -6.86
CA PHE A 434 -15.41 -4.44 -7.37
C PHE A 434 -15.14 -3.01 -7.86
N THR A 435 -15.95 -2.03 -7.45
CA THR A 435 -15.66 -0.61 -7.67
C THR A 435 -15.18 0.11 -6.41
N HIS A 436 -15.43 -0.42 -5.22
CA HIS A 436 -14.90 0.05 -3.94
C HIS A 436 -13.94 -1.00 -3.36
N LEU A 437 -12.64 -0.75 -3.43
CA LEU A 437 -11.58 -1.72 -3.15
C LEU A 437 -10.43 -1.15 -2.30
N PRO A 438 -10.70 -0.40 -1.23
CA PRO A 438 -9.64 0.27 -0.47
C PRO A 438 -8.63 -0.70 0.18
N PHE A 439 -9.04 -1.94 0.40
CA PHE A 439 -8.19 -3.01 0.97
C PHE A 439 -7.78 -4.06 -0.06
N GLY A 440 -8.09 -3.84 -1.32
CA GLY A 440 -7.87 -4.83 -2.36
C GLY A 440 -8.93 -5.95 -2.37
N SER A 441 -8.65 -7.03 -3.10
CA SER A 441 -9.57 -8.15 -3.26
C SER A 441 -8.82 -9.47 -3.47
N GLY A 442 -9.50 -10.59 -3.19
CA GLY A 442 -8.99 -11.94 -3.37
C GLY A 442 -7.94 -12.35 -2.33
N PRO A 443 -7.14 -13.40 -2.58
CA PRO A 443 -6.18 -13.95 -1.60
C PRO A 443 -5.11 -12.94 -1.16
N ARG A 444 -4.78 -11.95 -1.99
CA ARG A 444 -3.84 -10.85 -1.70
C ARG A 444 -4.53 -9.63 -1.06
N ILE A 445 -5.76 -9.76 -0.58
CA ILE A 445 -6.44 -8.71 0.19
C ILE A 445 -5.58 -8.27 1.38
N CYS A 446 -5.68 -7.00 1.78
CA CYS A 446 -4.97 -6.48 2.96
C CYS A 446 -5.15 -7.42 4.16
N ILE A 447 -4.05 -7.80 4.79
CA ILE A 447 -4.08 -8.72 5.94
C ILE A 447 -4.74 -8.05 7.15
N GLY A 448 -4.63 -6.73 7.26
CA GLY A 448 -5.27 -5.92 8.30
C GLY A 448 -6.77 -5.70 8.12
N LYS A 449 -7.35 -6.03 6.94
CA LYS A 449 -8.77 -5.79 6.66
C LYS A 449 -9.74 -6.56 7.57
N SER A 450 -9.34 -7.67 8.16
CA SER A 450 -10.26 -8.61 8.86
C SER A 450 -11.11 -7.98 9.96
N ARG A 451 -11.21 -6.66 10.03
CA ARG A 451 -11.69 -5.96 11.22
C ARG A 451 -12.40 -4.65 11.00
N TYR A 452 -12.74 -4.32 9.79
CA TYR A 452 -13.76 -3.34 9.51
C TYR A 452 -15.12 -3.99 9.35
#